data_ff71c6199294610ff82bb27915bbc6a7
#
_entry.id   ff71c6199294610ff82bb27915bbc6a7
#
_cell.length_a   1.000
_cell.length_b   1.000
_cell.length_c   1.000
_cell.angle_alpha   90.00
_cell.angle_beta   90.00
_cell.angle_gamma   90.00
#
_symmetry.space_group_name_H-M   'P 1'
#
loop_
_entity.id
_entity.type
_entity.pdbx_description
1 polymer ?
#
loop_
_entity_poly.entity_id
_entity_poly.type
_entity_poly.pdbx_seq_one_letter_code
_entity_poly.pdbx_strand_id
1 'polypeptide(L)'
;LHVPRSVFTGTMAEAAGLVTKPHAANVSLVTVFTMHLLAALPKAGEVEFSIETDAAVTKEAQAMFDPVLTWKDGRAVMPEGPGWGIHVKPAWLAAAEHKVSGA
;
A
#
# COMPACT_ATOMS: atom_id res chain seq x y z
N LEU A 1 -5.24 -7.86 1.80
CA LEU A 1 -4.83 -8.13 0.42
C LEU A 1 -4.29 -9.55 0.30
N HIS A 2 -4.85 -10.37 -0.59
CA HIS A 2 -4.32 -11.70 -0.90
C HIS A 2 -3.53 -11.60 -2.22
N VAL A 3 -2.22 -11.49 -2.13
CA VAL A 3 -1.34 -11.16 -3.28
C VAL A 3 -1.59 -12.04 -4.51
N PRO A 4 -1.59 -13.38 -4.44
CA PRO A 4 -1.82 -14.20 -5.63
C PRO A 4 -3.17 -13.95 -6.31
N ARG A 5 -4.25 -13.77 -5.54
CA ARG A 5 -5.57 -13.47 -6.11
C ARG A 5 -5.62 -12.08 -6.72
N SER A 6 -4.96 -11.10 -6.10
CA SER A 6 -4.93 -9.73 -6.62
C SER A 6 -4.15 -9.65 -7.92
N VAL A 7 -3.02 -10.35 -8.04
CA VAL A 7 -2.26 -10.47 -9.29
C VAL A 7 -3.11 -11.14 -10.37
N PHE A 8 -3.75 -12.26 -10.06
CA PHE A 8 -4.61 -12.96 -11.00
C PHE A 8 -5.77 -12.09 -11.51
N THR A 9 -6.47 -11.40 -10.59
CA THR A 9 -7.56 -10.49 -10.94
C THR A 9 -7.07 -9.33 -11.82
N GLY A 10 -5.94 -8.74 -11.47
CA GLY A 10 -5.32 -7.68 -12.25
C GLY A 10 -4.95 -8.13 -13.67
N THR A 11 -4.36 -9.30 -13.81
CA THR A 11 -4.00 -9.88 -15.11
C THR A 11 -5.25 -10.17 -15.96
N MET A 12 -6.32 -10.68 -15.36
CA MET A 12 -7.59 -10.90 -16.06
C MET A 12 -8.21 -9.58 -16.54
N ALA A 13 -8.23 -8.57 -15.67
CA ALA A 13 -8.74 -7.24 -16.02
C ALA A 13 -7.95 -6.65 -17.19
N GLU A 14 -6.64 -6.78 -17.17
CA GLU A 14 -5.76 -6.32 -18.23
C GLU A 14 -6.02 -7.03 -19.56
N ALA A 15 -6.18 -8.35 -19.54
CA ALA A 15 -6.53 -9.14 -20.72
C ALA A 15 -7.88 -8.71 -21.30
N ALA A 16 -8.81 -8.25 -20.47
CA ALA A 16 -10.10 -7.67 -20.88
C ALA A 16 -10.03 -6.18 -21.26
N GLY A 17 -8.85 -5.55 -21.23
CA GLY A 17 -8.68 -4.13 -21.52
C GLY A 17 -9.17 -3.19 -20.41
N LEU A 18 -9.40 -3.70 -19.21
CA LEU A 18 -9.89 -2.97 -18.05
C LEU A 18 -8.73 -2.46 -17.17
N VAL A 19 -8.96 -1.34 -16.53
CA VAL A 19 -8.02 -0.76 -15.53
C VAL A 19 -8.32 -1.33 -14.17
N THR A 20 -7.28 -1.74 -13.44
CA THR A 20 -7.40 -2.25 -12.07
C THR A 20 -7.17 -1.12 -11.07
N LYS A 21 -8.13 -0.92 -10.17
CA LYS A 21 -8.05 0.02 -9.04
C LYS A 21 -8.36 -0.73 -7.74
N PRO A 22 -7.36 -1.29 -7.06
CA PRO A 22 -7.57 -2.01 -5.81
C PRO A 22 -8.01 -1.06 -4.69
N HIS A 23 -8.97 -1.50 -3.88
CA HIS A 23 -9.36 -0.76 -2.69
C HIS A 23 -8.22 -0.76 -1.66
N ALA A 24 -7.76 0.41 -1.26
CA ALA A 24 -6.67 0.62 -0.31
C ALA A 24 -6.84 1.94 0.46
N ALA A 25 -8.05 2.21 0.94
CA ALA A 25 -8.43 3.47 1.59
C ALA A 25 -7.64 3.79 2.89
N ASN A 26 -6.85 2.85 3.39
CA ASN A 26 -6.09 3.01 4.63
C ASN A 26 -4.64 3.39 4.32
N VAL A 27 -4.11 4.35 5.08
CA VAL A 27 -2.67 4.59 5.12
C VAL A 27 -2.01 3.50 5.97
N SER A 28 -1.69 2.38 5.35
CA SER A 28 -1.19 1.18 6.03
C SER A 28 -0.26 0.38 5.11
N LEU A 29 0.19 -0.78 5.57
CA LEU A 29 0.92 -1.74 4.73
C LEU A 29 0.12 -2.14 3.48
N VAL A 30 -1.22 -2.12 3.53
CA VAL A 30 -2.06 -2.39 2.35
C VAL A 30 -1.81 -1.37 1.24
N THR A 31 -1.59 -0.10 1.58
CA THR A 31 -1.24 0.93 0.59
C THR A 31 0.07 0.60 -0.11
N VAL A 32 1.11 0.21 0.66
CA VAL A 32 2.41 -0.19 0.11
C VAL A 32 2.28 -1.40 -0.83
N PHE A 33 1.57 -2.42 -0.39
CA PHE A 33 1.34 -3.63 -1.20
C PHE A 33 0.56 -3.33 -2.48
N THR A 34 -0.41 -2.43 -2.41
CA THR A 34 -1.19 -1.98 -3.57
C THR A 34 -0.32 -1.19 -4.55
N MET A 35 0.58 -0.33 -4.06
CA MET A 35 1.52 0.38 -4.91
C MET A 35 2.41 -0.59 -5.70
N HIS A 36 2.96 -1.61 -5.05
CA HIS A 36 3.78 -2.64 -5.71
C HIS A 36 2.96 -3.48 -6.70
N LEU A 37 1.73 -3.85 -6.36
CA LEU A 37 0.84 -4.56 -7.27
C LEU A 37 0.57 -3.73 -8.53
N LEU A 38 0.23 -2.46 -8.37
CA LEU A 38 -0.04 -1.57 -9.50
C LEU A 38 1.20 -1.31 -10.36
N ALA A 39 2.38 -1.18 -9.74
CA ALA A 39 3.64 -1.04 -10.46
C ALA A 39 3.99 -2.27 -11.32
N ALA A 40 3.49 -3.45 -10.96
CA ALA A 40 3.70 -4.68 -11.71
C ALA A 40 2.67 -4.90 -12.85
N LEU A 41 1.61 -4.11 -12.92
CA LEU A 41 0.56 -4.24 -13.92
C LEU A 41 0.73 -3.17 -15.03
N PRO A 42 0.88 -3.57 -16.31
CA PRO A 42 1.10 -2.62 -17.42
C PRO A 42 0.00 -1.57 -17.58
N LYS A 43 -1.26 -1.93 -17.29
CA LYS A 43 -2.42 -1.01 -17.30
C LYS A 43 -2.87 -0.69 -15.88
N ALA A 44 -1.93 -0.34 -15.02
CA ALA A 44 -2.23 0.04 -13.65
C ALA A 44 -3.10 1.29 -13.61
N GLY A 45 -4.05 1.27 -12.68
CA GLY A 45 -4.87 2.43 -12.36
C GLY A 45 -4.23 3.33 -11.32
N GLU A 46 -5.06 3.95 -10.53
CA GLU A 46 -4.67 4.85 -9.46
C GLU A 46 -4.56 4.07 -8.14
N VAL A 47 -3.57 4.41 -7.32
CA VAL A 47 -3.56 3.98 -5.94
C VAL A 47 -4.56 4.82 -5.15
N GLU A 48 -5.42 4.15 -4.40
CA GLU A 48 -6.36 4.83 -3.52
C GLU A 48 -5.64 5.33 -2.26
N PHE A 49 -5.87 6.59 -1.92
CA PHE A 49 -5.32 7.23 -0.75
C PHE A 49 -6.44 7.90 0.04
N SER A 50 -6.63 7.52 1.30
CA SER A 50 -7.68 8.09 2.13
C SER A 50 -7.36 9.52 2.54
N ILE A 51 -8.32 10.40 2.30
CA ILE A 51 -8.35 11.78 2.80
C ILE A 51 -9.50 11.99 3.81
N GLU A 52 -10.18 10.90 4.18
CA GLU A 52 -11.36 10.93 5.06
C GLU A 52 -10.99 11.12 6.54
N THR A 53 -9.74 10.82 6.88
CA THR A 53 -9.23 11.02 8.23
C THR A 53 -8.63 12.41 8.39
N ASP A 54 -8.65 12.93 9.61
CA ASP A 54 -7.92 14.13 9.97
C ASP A 54 -6.48 14.08 9.42
N ALA A 55 -6.03 15.20 8.87
CA ALA A 55 -4.67 15.29 8.30
C ALA A 55 -3.58 14.95 9.32
N ALA A 56 -3.81 15.20 10.61
CA ALA A 56 -2.91 14.80 11.69
C ALA A 56 -2.84 13.28 11.84
N VAL A 57 -3.98 12.58 11.83
CA VAL A 57 -4.06 11.11 11.91
C VAL A 57 -3.38 10.47 10.69
N THR A 58 -3.62 10.99 9.50
CA THR A 58 -2.98 10.53 8.27
C THR A 58 -1.46 10.68 8.33
N LYS A 59 -0.98 11.82 8.79
CA LYS A 59 0.45 12.11 8.95
C LYS A 59 1.09 11.19 10.00
N GLU A 60 0.40 10.96 11.10
CA GLU A 60 0.86 10.04 12.14
C GLU A 60 0.95 8.60 11.61
N ALA A 61 -0.08 8.12 10.93
CA ALA A 61 -0.08 6.79 10.33
C ALA A 61 1.05 6.61 9.29
N GLN A 62 1.33 7.64 8.48
CA GLN A 62 2.46 7.62 7.56
C GLN A 62 3.82 7.60 8.28
N ALA A 63 3.90 8.21 9.45
CA ALA A 63 5.13 8.29 10.23
C ALA A 63 5.63 6.93 10.75
N MET A 64 4.81 5.87 10.68
CA MET A 64 5.24 4.51 11.02
C MET A 64 6.26 3.92 10.04
N PHE A 65 6.35 4.44 8.83
CA PHE A 65 7.24 3.92 7.80
C PHE A 65 8.60 4.64 7.74
N ASP A 66 9.62 3.88 7.34
CA ASP A 66 10.94 4.38 7.02
C ASP A 66 11.43 3.71 5.72
N PRO A 67 11.64 4.45 4.62
CA PRO A 67 11.29 5.86 4.44
C PRO A 67 9.78 6.12 4.49
N VAL A 68 9.39 7.36 4.79
CA VAL A 68 7.99 7.79 4.73
C VAL A 68 7.52 7.78 3.28
N LEU A 69 6.28 7.31 3.04
CA LEU A 69 5.68 7.37 1.71
C LEU A 69 5.54 8.82 1.24
N THR A 70 5.88 9.07 0.00
CA THR A 70 5.86 10.43 -0.59
C THR A 70 5.04 10.47 -1.87
N TRP A 71 4.57 11.67 -2.18
CA TRP A 71 3.84 11.97 -3.40
C TRP A 71 4.50 13.12 -4.12
N LYS A 72 4.60 13.00 -5.45
CA LYS A 72 5.14 14.05 -6.31
C LYS A 72 4.21 14.22 -7.51
N ASP A 73 3.78 15.46 -7.75
CA ASP A 73 2.93 15.81 -8.89
C ASP A 73 1.66 14.93 -9.01
N GLY A 74 1.00 14.65 -7.88
CA GLY A 74 -0.19 13.81 -7.80
C GLY A 74 0.07 12.30 -7.98
N ARG A 75 1.32 11.87 -7.96
CA ARG A 75 1.72 10.46 -8.09
C ARG A 75 2.38 9.96 -6.82
N ALA A 76 2.03 8.75 -6.42
CA ALA A 76 2.76 8.05 -5.36
C ALA A 76 4.17 7.70 -5.85
N VAL A 77 5.18 8.00 -5.05
CA VAL A 77 6.58 7.64 -5.33
C VAL A 77 6.82 6.24 -4.78
N MET A 78 7.22 5.32 -5.65
CA MET A 78 7.55 3.96 -5.23
C MET A 78 8.76 3.98 -4.29
N PRO A 79 8.67 3.36 -3.11
CA PRO A 79 9.83 3.21 -2.24
C PRO A 79 10.87 2.31 -2.91
N GLU A 80 12.13 2.72 -2.83
CA GLU A 80 13.27 2.00 -3.37
C GLU A 80 13.99 1.21 -2.27
N GLY A 81 14.52 0.05 -2.61
CA GLY A 81 15.25 -0.80 -1.69
C GLY A 81 14.79 -2.25 -1.71
N PRO A 82 15.43 -3.13 -0.93
CA PRO A 82 15.07 -4.55 -0.89
C PRO A 82 13.69 -4.78 -0.28
N GLY A 83 13.03 -5.85 -0.70
CA GLY A 83 11.68 -6.21 -0.24
C GLY A 83 10.64 -5.19 -0.70
N TRP A 84 9.89 -4.62 0.24
CA TRP A 84 8.88 -3.59 -0.03
C TRP A 84 9.44 -2.17 -0.14
N GLY A 85 10.76 -2.01 0.02
CA GLY A 85 11.43 -0.72 0.02
C GLY A 85 11.12 0.17 1.22
N ILE A 86 10.42 -0.38 2.22
CA ILE A 86 10.10 0.31 3.48
C ILE A 86 10.31 -0.62 4.68
N HIS A 87 10.48 -0.03 5.84
CA HIS A 87 10.44 -0.70 7.14
C HIS A 87 9.39 -0.05 8.04
N VAL A 88 8.75 -0.85 8.89
CA VAL A 88 7.98 -0.31 10.01
C VAL A 88 8.96 0.04 11.12
N LYS A 89 8.90 1.26 11.63
CA LYS A 89 9.81 1.72 12.69
C LYS A 89 9.69 0.84 13.95
N PRO A 90 10.80 0.44 14.60
CA PRO A 90 10.77 -0.45 15.76
C PRO A 90 9.89 0.03 16.90
N ALA A 91 9.81 1.34 17.13
CA ALA A 91 8.95 1.91 18.16
C ALA A 91 7.46 1.61 17.95
N TRP A 92 7.01 1.57 16.70
CA TRP A 92 5.63 1.20 16.35
C TRP A 92 5.37 -0.28 16.57
N LEU A 93 6.34 -1.14 16.22
CA LEU A 93 6.23 -2.58 16.47
C LEU A 93 6.22 -2.88 17.98
N ALA A 94 7.02 -2.17 18.77
CA ALA A 94 7.05 -2.34 20.23
C ALA A 94 5.75 -1.91 20.92
N ALA A 95 5.04 -0.94 20.34
CA ALA A 95 3.75 -0.47 20.87
C ALA A 95 2.56 -1.27 20.34
N ALA A 96 2.73 -2.11 19.32
CA ALA A 96 1.66 -2.86 18.69
C ALA A 96 1.19 -4.03 19.56
N GLU A 97 -0.11 -4.26 19.60
CA GLU A 97 -0.67 -5.47 20.19
C GLU A 97 -0.43 -6.66 19.26
N HIS A 98 0.24 -7.69 19.76
CA HIS A 98 0.49 -8.93 19.03
C HIS A 98 -0.58 -9.97 19.34
N LYS A 99 -1.30 -10.40 18.31
CA LYS A 99 -2.31 -11.47 18.41
C LYS A 99 -1.97 -12.60 17.45
N VAL A 100 -2.01 -13.84 17.95
CA VAL A 100 -1.86 -15.05 17.14
C VAL A 100 -3.22 -15.71 17.02
N SER A 101 -3.71 -15.90 15.80
CA SER A 101 -4.94 -16.65 15.55
C SER A 101 -4.67 -18.16 15.60
N GLY A 102 -5.51 -18.91 16.28
CA GLY A 102 -5.44 -20.38 16.34
C GLY A 102 -4.63 -20.94 17.51
N ALA A 103 -4.35 -20.13 18.53
CA ALA A 103 -3.86 -20.59 19.82
C ALA A 103 -5.02 -21.02 20.73
#